data_ab918885eaf5546b8274becea36d086f
#
_entry.id   ab918885eaf5546b8274becea36d086f
#
_cell.length_a   1.000
_cell.length_b   1.000
_cell.length_c   1.000
_cell.angle_alpha   90.00
_cell.angle_beta   90.00
_cell.angle_gamma   90.00
#
_symmetry.space_group_name_H-M   'P 1'
#
loop_
_entity.id
_entity.type
_entity.pdbx_description
1 polymer ?
#
loop_
_entity_poly.entity_id
_entity_poly.type
_entity_poly.pdbx_seq_one_letter_code
_entity_poly.pdbx_strand_id
1 'polypeptide(L)'
;KVKHAMILAAGLGTRMKPLTLDTPKPLIRVGSKNLLERSINLLENHGVEKIIINVHHLGDQIEKFILNIKSNIKIDISNEKNLLLDTGGGVKEGTKTFDKNPFFVLNPDTLWLSNYLDEMKSLEKIFFENKKPSLLLVNKKLSFDTSFKGDFNLKDNIVSKDIENNFIFTGLQLIDRNCLNMINK
;
A
#
# COMPACT_ATOMS: atom_id res chain seq x y z
N LYS A 1 -2.03 -17.44 -6.56
CA LYS A 1 -2.37 -16.59 -5.40
C LYS A 1 -1.15 -15.82 -4.94
N VAL A 2 -1.29 -14.52 -4.74
CA VAL A 2 -0.21 -13.63 -4.29
C VAL A 2 0.08 -13.89 -2.81
N LYS A 3 1.36 -14.09 -2.46
CA LYS A 3 1.83 -14.45 -1.11
C LYS A 3 2.64 -13.35 -0.42
N HIS A 4 2.99 -12.31 -1.15
CA HIS A 4 3.85 -11.25 -0.68
C HIS A 4 3.16 -9.89 -0.75
N ALA A 5 3.46 -9.01 0.18
CA ALA A 5 3.01 -7.63 0.15
C ALA A 5 4.06 -6.67 0.74
N MET A 6 3.97 -5.41 0.33
CA MET A 6 4.67 -4.31 0.96
C MET A 6 3.69 -3.26 1.43
N ILE A 7 3.85 -2.76 2.65
CA ILE A 7 3.10 -1.62 3.19
C ILE A 7 4.02 -0.40 3.26
N LEU A 8 3.57 0.71 2.67
CA LEU A 8 4.34 1.95 2.57
C LEU A 8 4.11 2.82 3.80
N ALA A 9 4.96 2.69 4.80
CA ALA A 9 4.81 3.36 6.11
C ALA A 9 5.90 4.42 6.42
N ALA A 10 6.79 4.74 5.45
CA ALA A 10 7.88 5.70 5.63
C ALA A 10 7.47 7.18 5.51
N GLY A 11 6.21 7.47 5.21
CA GLY A 11 5.72 8.83 4.99
C GLY A 11 5.76 9.71 6.24
N LEU A 12 6.11 10.99 6.08
CA LEU A 12 6.22 11.97 7.17
C LEU A 12 4.87 12.40 7.79
N GLY A 13 3.75 12.14 7.14
CA GLY A 13 2.41 12.46 7.63
C GLY A 13 2.12 13.97 7.82
N THR A 14 2.87 14.85 7.18
CA THR A 14 2.86 16.32 7.42
C THR A 14 1.48 16.96 7.31
N ARG A 15 0.62 16.47 6.40
CA ARG A 15 -0.75 16.99 6.19
C ARG A 15 -1.70 16.71 7.36
N MET A 16 -1.36 15.76 8.24
CA MET A 16 -2.19 15.36 9.38
C MET A 16 -1.71 15.97 10.71
N LYS A 17 -0.78 16.93 10.69
CA LYS A 17 -0.39 17.63 11.91
C LYS A 17 -1.59 18.37 12.51
N PRO A 18 -1.75 18.41 13.87
CA PRO A 18 -0.77 17.96 14.87
C PRO A 18 -0.77 16.47 15.19
N LEU A 19 -1.72 15.66 14.70
CA LEU A 19 -1.88 14.23 15.04
C LEU A 19 -0.62 13.40 14.78
N THR A 20 0.20 13.81 13.81
CA THR A 20 1.41 13.10 13.39
C THR A 20 2.71 13.69 13.93
N LEU A 21 2.66 14.56 14.95
CA LEU A 21 3.85 15.06 15.61
C LEU A 21 4.56 13.96 16.42
N ASP A 22 3.77 13.23 17.21
CA ASP A 22 4.27 12.22 18.16
C ASP A 22 3.85 10.79 17.81
N THR A 23 3.01 10.61 16.79
CA THR A 23 2.51 9.31 16.35
C THR A 23 2.67 9.18 14.84
N PRO A 24 3.35 8.15 14.32
CA PRO A 24 3.46 7.97 12.87
C PRO A 24 2.08 7.69 12.28
N LYS A 25 1.80 8.25 11.09
CA LYS A 25 0.49 8.16 10.43
C LYS A 25 -0.11 6.74 10.41
N PRO A 26 0.66 5.67 10.13
CA PRO A 26 0.15 4.31 10.13
C PRO A 26 -0.38 3.81 11.48
N LEU A 27 0.08 4.39 12.58
CA LEU A 27 -0.37 4.04 13.94
C LEU A 27 -1.54 4.88 14.46
N ILE A 28 -2.04 5.83 13.68
CA ILE A 28 -3.25 6.59 14.04
C ILE A 28 -4.43 5.63 14.14
N ARG A 29 -5.15 5.71 15.26
CA ARG A 29 -6.31 4.86 15.53
C ARG A 29 -7.58 5.41 14.87
N VAL A 30 -8.33 4.50 14.26
CA VAL A 30 -9.68 4.75 13.76
C VAL A 30 -10.60 3.68 14.36
N GLY A 31 -11.36 4.06 15.38
CA GLY A 31 -12.11 3.12 16.21
C GLY A 31 -11.18 2.22 17.04
N SER A 32 -11.39 0.93 17.01
CA SER A 32 -10.64 -0.04 17.84
C SER A 32 -9.24 -0.38 17.33
N LYS A 33 -8.93 -0.11 16.05
CA LYS A 33 -7.67 -0.49 15.40
C LYS A 33 -6.97 0.71 14.77
N ASN A 34 -5.63 0.67 14.70
CA ASN A 34 -4.88 1.63 13.90
C ASN A 34 -4.88 1.26 12.41
N LEU A 35 -4.42 2.17 11.56
CA LEU A 35 -4.43 2.00 10.11
C LEU A 35 -3.52 0.85 9.65
N LEU A 36 -2.34 0.70 10.29
CA LEU A 36 -1.40 -0.37 9.96
C LEU A 36 -1.96 -1.74 10.32
N GLU A 37 -2.59 -1.88 11.50
CA GLU A 37 -3.24 -3.11 11.92
C GLU A 37 -4.34 -3.54 10.94
N ARG A 38 -5.13 -2.59 10.44
CA ARG A 38 -6.16 -2.87 9.42
C ARG A 38 -5.56 -3.39 8.13
N SER A 39 -4.46 -2.77 7.69
CA SER A 39 -3.73 -3.19 6.50
C SER A 39 -3.18 -4.61 6.64
N ILE A 40 -2.55 -4.92 7.77
CA ILE A 40 -2.02 -6.26 8.06
C ILE A 40 -3.16 -7.29 8.08
N ASN A 41 -4.27 -6.99 8.79
CA ASN A 41 -5.41 -7.89 8.85
C ASN A 41 -6.05 -8.16 7.48
N LEU A 42 -6.17 -7.15 6.62
CA LEU A 42 -6.68 -7.35 5.27
C LEU A 42 -5.78 -8.32 4.48
N LEU A 43 -4.47 -8.11 4.52
CA LEU A 43 -3.48 -8.95 3.83
C LEU A 43 -3.47 -10.39 4.40
N GLU A 44 -3.57 -10.55 5.71
CA GLU A 44 -3.66 -11.84 6.38
C GLU A 44 -4.92 -12.61 5.95
N ASN A 45 -6.08 -11.96 5.97
CA ASN A 45 -7.34 -12.55 5.53
C ASN A 45 -7.34 -12.91 4.04
N HIS A 46 -6.59 -12.17 3.21
CA HIS A 46 -6.37 -12.52 1.80
C HIS A 46 -5.49 -13.77 1.65
N GLY A 47 -4.64 -14.07 2.63
CA GLY A 47 -3.70 -15.18 2.65
C GLY A 47 -2.30 -14.83 2.16
N VAL A 48 -1.89 -13.58 2.35
CA VAL A 48 -0.49 -13.14 2.26
C VAL A 48 0.31 -13.81 3.38
N GLU A 49 1.52 -14.26 3.08
CA GLU A 49 2.38 -15.00 4.00
C GLU A 49 3.57 -14.16 4.49
N LYS A 50 3.99 -13.18 3.68
CA LYS A 50 5.11 -12.29 4.01
C LYS A 50 4.77 -10.84 3.68
N ILE A 51 5.02 -9.95 4.63
CA ILE A 51 4.89 -8.50 4.47
C ILE A 51 6.25 -7.84 4.72
N ILE A 52 6.59 -6.86 3.91
CA ILE A 52 7.66 -5.90 4.21
C ILE A 52 7.02 -4.54 4.49
N ILE A 53 7.48 -3.88 5.55
CA ILE A 53 7.01 -2.55 5.93
C ILE A 53 8.21 -1.60 5.89
N ASN A 54 8.19 -0.58 5.04
CA ASN A 54 9.23 0.43 5.10
C ASN A 54 8.92 1.47 6.18
N VAL A 55 9.95 1.90 6.88
CA VAL A 55 9.84 2.88 7.97
C VAL A 55 10.90 3.97 7.85
N HIS A 56 10.56 5.19 8.27
CA HIS A 56 11.47 6.32 8.34
C HIS A 56 11.18 7.18 9.58
N HIS A 57 10.31 8.18 9.47
CA HIS A 57 9.92 9.05 10.57
C HIS A 57 9.16 8.29 11.65
N LEU A 58 9.61 8.40 12.92
CA LEU A 58 9.05 7.66 14.06
C LEU A 58 9.00 6.14 13.85
N GLY A 59 9.92 5.60 13.04
CA GLY A 59 9.97 4.18 12.67
C GLY A 59 10.08 3.24 13.87
N ASP A 60 10.77 3.65 14.93
CA ASP A 60 10.93 2.85 16.16
C ASP A 60 9.57 2.53 16.82
N GLN A 61 8.56 3.41 16.68
CA GLN A 61 7.20 3.14 17.16
C GLN A 61 6.50 2.06 16.33
N ILE A 62 6.71 2.09 15.00
CA ILE A 62 6.17 1.07 14.09
C ILE A 62 6.84 -0.28 14.39
N GLU A 63 8.17 -0.31 14.52
CA GLU A 63 8.92 -1.52 14.88
C GLU A 63 8.42 -2.11 16.20
N LYS A 64 8.27 -1.28 17.24
CA LYS A 64 7.70 -1.70 18.54
C LYS A 64 6.27 -2.23 18.41
N PHE A 65 5.45 -1.63 17.59
CA PHE A 65 4.09 -2.11 17.33
C PHE A 65 4.10 -3.49 16.67
N ILE A 66 4.95 -3.69 15.65
CA ILE A 66 5.08 -4.97 14.93
C ILE A 66 5.55 -6.10 15.85
N LEU A 67 6.47 -5.84 16.78
CA LEU A 67 6.92 -6.83 17.76
C LEU A 67 5.79 -7.34 18.68
N ASN A 68 4.72 -6.54 18.87
CA ASN A 68 3.62 -6.87 19.78
C ASN A 68 2.33 -7.26 19.05
N ILE A 69 2.29 -7.17 17.71
CA ILE A 69 1.08 -7.55 16.96
C ILE A 69 0.91 -9.08 16.95
N LYS A 70 -0.33 -9.51 17.13
CA LYS A 70 -0.69 -10.92 16.95
C LYS A 70 -1.06 -11.15 15.48
N SER A 71 -0.15 -11.69 14.72
CA SER A 71 -0.35 -12.06 13.31
C SER A 71 0.44 -13.32 12.97
N ASN A 72 -0.10 -14.15 12.08
CA ASN A 72 0.58 -15.33 11.55
C ASN A 72 1.47 -15.00 10.34
N ILE A 73 1.45 -13.74 9.86
CA ILE A 73 2.27 -13.32 8.72
C ILE A 73 3.69 -13.04 9.19
N LYS A 74 4.67 -13.47 8.41
CA LYS A 74 6.05 -13.02 8.58
C LYS A 74 6.16 -11.55 8.18
N ILE A 75 6.57 -10.69 9.11
CA ILE A 75 6.73 -9.25 8.87
C ILE A 75 8.20 -8.87 9.02
N ASP A 76 8.79 -8.34 7.95
CA ASP A 76 10.14 -7.80 7.92
C ASP A 76 10.08 -6.26 7.78
N ILE A 77 11.03 -5.55 8.40
CA ILE A 77 11.13 -4.09 8.32
C ILE A 77 12.20 -3.69 7.30
N SER A 78 11.87 -2.74 6.44
CA SER A 78 12.82 -2.03 5.56
C SER A 78 13.07 -0.64 6.13
N ASN A 79 14.20 -0.45 6.78
CA ASN A 79 14.50 0.80 7.49
C ASN A 79 15.19 1.82 6.57
N GLU A 80 14.57 2.99 6.41
CA GLU A 80 15.03 4.10 5.57
C GLU A 80 15.62 5.26 6.41
N LYS A 81 16.09 5.01 7.65
CA LYS A 81 16.59 6.07 8.56
C LYS A 81 17.63 6.98 7.94
N ASN A 82 18.55 6.44 7.15
CA ASN A 82 19.68 7.18 6.60
C ASN A 82 19.33 7.92 5.31
N LEU A 83 18.32 7.48 4.58
CA LEU A 83 17.88 8.08 3.33
C LEU A 83 16.40 7.72 3.10
N LEU A 84 15.56 8.75 3.15
CA LEU A 84 14.17 8.59 2.74
C LEU A 84 14.14 8.34 1.23
N LEU A 85 13.67 7.18 0.84
CA LEU A 85 13.46 6.82 -0.55
C LEU A 85 12.08 7.33 -1.00
N ASP A 86 11.98 7.76 -2.25
CA ASP A 86 10.66 7.98 -2.84
C ASP A 86 9.88 6.66 -2.89
N THR A 87 8.56 6.74 -3.08
CA THR A 87 7.68 5.56 -3.11
C THR A 87 8.24 4.43 -3.96
N GLY A 88 8.67 4.73 -5.19
CA GLY A 88 9.26 3.73 -6.09
C GLY A 88 10.58 3.15 -5.58
N GLY A 89 11.45 4.00 -5.04
CA GLY A 89 12.73 3.60 -4.45
C GLY A 89 12.53 2.70 -3.23
N GLY A 90 11.61 3.07 -2.34
CA GLY A 90 11.23 2.27 -1.17
C GLY A 90 10.70 0.89 -1.56
N VAL A 91 9.82 0.81 -2.57
CA VAL A 91 9.32 -0.47 -3.08
C VAL A 91 10.46 -1.30 -3.68
N LYS A 92 11.31 -0.70 -4.51
CA LYS A 92 12.44 -1.38 -5.15
C LYS A 92 13.41 -1.97 -4.12
N GLU A 93 13.76 -1.19 -3.11
CA GLU A 93 14.66 -1.60 -2.03
C GLU A 93 14.03 -2.66 -1.13
N GLY A 94 12.86 -2.38 -0.57
CA GLY A 94 12.17 -3.24 0.37
C GLY A 94 11.84 -4.63 -0.20
N THR A 95 11.48 -4.70 -1.48
CA THR A 95 11.04 -5.96 -2.10
C THR A 95 12.16 -6.79 -2.73
N LYS A 96 13.42 -6.50 -2.47
CA LYS A 96 14.58 -7.24 -3.03
C LYS A 96 14.49 -8.76 -2.81
N THR A 97 13.86 -9.18 -1.72
CA THR A 97 13.73 -10.60 -1.35
C THR A 97 12.47 -11.26 -1.91
N PHE A 98 11.67 -10.57 -2.73
CA PHE A 98 10.45 -11.14 -3.30
C PHE A 98 10.66 -11.87 -4.64
N ASP A 99 11.91 -11.94 -5.11
CA ASP A 99 12.30 -12.53 -6.38
C ASP A 99 11.43 -12.01 -7.54
N LYS A 100 10.95 -12.92 -8.42
CA LYS A 100 10.06 -12.58 -9.53
C LYS A 100 8.57 -12.73 -9.22
N ASN A 101 8.22 -13.06 -7.96
CA ASN A 101 6.82 -13.24 -7.59
C ASN A 101 6.08 -11.91 -7.57
N PRO A 102 4.83 -11.85 -8.03
CA PRO A 102 3.99 -10.67 -7.88
C PRO A 102 3.67 -10.43 -6.41
N PHE A 103 3.51 -9.17 -6.06
CA PHE A 103 3.22 -8.74 -4.69
C PHE A 103 2.31 -7.51 -4.67
N PHE A 104 1.51 -7.42 -3.63
CA PHE A 104 0.73 -6.22 -3.36
C PHE A 104 1.62 -5.11 -2.82
N VAL A 105 1.34 -3.88 -3.22
CA VAL A 105 1.85 -2.67 -2.56
C VAL A 105 0.65 -1.89 -2.03
N LEU A 106 0.68 -1.54 -0.76
CA LEU A 106 -0.44 -0.98 -0.03
C LEU A 106 -0.05 0.29 0.72
N ASN A 107 -0.82 1.35 0.51
CA ASN A 107 -0.76 2.53 1.37
C ASN A 107 -1.62 2.28 2.61
N PRO A 108 -1.09 2.43 3.85
CA PRO A 108 -1.86 2.15 5.05
C PRO A 108 -2.88 3.24 5.40
N ASP A 109 -2.89 4.38 4.72
CA ASP A 109 -3.74 5.54 5.03
C ASP A 109 -5.16 5.47 4.43
N THR A 110 -5.47 4.46 3.66
CA THR A 110 -6.83 4.08 3.31
C THR A 110 -7.42 3.23 4.43
N LEU A 111 -8.70 3.42 4.73
CA LEU A 111 -9.40 2.62 5.75
C LEU A 111 -9.71 1.22 5.19
N TRP A 112 -8.75 0.33 5.31
CA TRP A 112 -8.89 -1.04 4.82
C TRP A 112 -9.81 -1.88 5.72
N LEU A 113 -10.85 -2.45 5.12
CA LEU A 113 -11.85 -3.30 5.75
C LEU A 113 -11.94 -4.63 4.99
N SER A 114 -12.60 -5.63 5.60
CA SER A 114 -12.72 -6.97 5.02
C SER A 114 -13.49 -7.03 3.69
N ASN A 115 -14.35 -6.06 3.41
CA ASN A 115 -15.06 -5.97 2.13
C ASN A 115 -14.13 -5.78 0.92
N TYR A 116 -12.88 -5.33 1.12
CA TYR A 116 -11.88 -5.23 0.04
C TYR A 116 -11.24 -6.56 -0.38
N LEU A 117 -11.61 -7.67 0.26
CA LEU A 117 -11.08 -8.99 -0.10
C LEU A 117 -11.49 -9.45 -1.52
N ASP A 118 -12.69 -9.10 -1.95
CA ASP A 118 -13.16 -9.47 -3.28
C ASP A 118 -12.53 -8.60 -4.37
N GLU A 119 -12.28 -7.33 -4.09
CA GLU A 119 -11.51 -6.44 -4.95
C GLU A 119 -10.06 -6.93 -5.11
N MET A 120 -9.44 -7.41 -4.03
CA MET A 120 -8.09 -7.99 -4.09
C MET A 120 -8.04 -9.26 -4.96
N LYS A 121 -9.05 -10.15 -4.85
CA LYS A 121 -9.17 -11.33 -5.72
C LYS A 121 -9.35 -10.93 -7.18
N SER A 122 -10.18 -9.93 -7.44
CA SER A 122 -10.40 -9.39 -8.79
C SER A 122 -9.12 -8.80 -9.38
N LEU A 123 -8.36 -8.06 -8.56
CA LEU A 123 -7.08 -7.49 -8.94
C LEU A 123 -6.06 -8.59 -9.28
N GLU A 124 -6.00 -9.67 -8.49
CA GLU A 124 -5.18 -10.85 -8.79
C GLU A 124 -5.56 -11.47 -10.15
N LYS A 125 -6.86 -11.68 -10.39
CA LYS A 125 -7.34 -12.25 -11.64
C LYS A 125 -6.88 -11.42 -12.83
N ILE A 126 -7.12 -10.12 -12.82
CA ILE A 126 -6.71 -9.18 -13.88
C ILE A 126 -5.20 -9.23 -14.10
N PHE A 127 -4.41 -9.20 -13.02
CA PHE A 127 -2.95 -9.26 -13.11
C PHE A 127 -2.47 -10.57 -13.75
N PHE A 128 -3.00 -11.71 -13.33
CA PHE A 128 -2.55 -13.02 -13.88
C PHE A 128 -2.98 -13.25 -15.32
N GLU A 129 -4.10 -12.68 -15.74
CA GLU A 129 -4.56 -12.71 -17.14
C GLU A 129 -3.68 -11.81 -18.03
N ASN A 130 -3.33 -10.63 -17.60
CA ASN A 130 -2.67 -9.62 -18.43
C ASN A 130 -1.15 -9.52 -18.22
N LYS A 131 -0.64 -9.99 -17.08
CA LYS A 131 0.78 -9.86 -16.67
C LYS A 131 1.28 -8.42 -16.66
N LYS A 132 0.42 -7.50 -16.28
CA LYS A 132 0.70 -6.04 -16.21
C LYS A 132 0.41 -5.49 -14.82
N PRO A 133 1.10 -4.42 -14.39
CA PRO A 133 0.76 -3.70 -13.18
C PRO A 133 -0.74 -3.40 -13.13
N SER A 134 -1.37 -3.69 -12.00
CA SER A 134 -2.81 -3.51 -11.81
C SER A 134 -3.08 -2.65 -10.60
N LEU A 135 -3.93 -1.64 -10.75
CA LEU A 135 -4.29 -0.66 -9.73
C LEU A 135 -5.74 -0.84 -9.30
N LEU A 136 -6.01 -0.71 -8.01
CA LEU A 136 -7.37 -0.58 -7.52
C LEU A 136 -7.80 0.88 -7.54
N LEU A 137 -8.82 1.18 -8.33
CA LEU A 137 -9.35 2.52 -8.52
C LEU A 137 -10.79 2.61 -8.01
N VAL A 138 -11.19 3.78 -7.54
CA VAL A 138 -12.58 4.10 -7.19
C VAL A 138 -13.05 5.30 -8.00
N ASN A 139 -14.30 5.26 -8.47
CA ASN A 139 -14.88 6.41 -9.17
C ASN A 139 -15.00 7.60 -8.21
N LYS A 140 -14.49 8.77 -8.62
CA LYS A 140 -14.49 9.99 -7.77
C LYS A 140 -15.87 10.43 -7.30
N LYS A 141 -16.94 10.05 -8.02
CA LYS A 141 -18.33 10.32 -7.62
C LYS A 141 -18.75 9.59 -6.35
N LEU A 142 -18.02 8.54 -5.97
CA LEU A 142 -18.23 7.78 -4.73
C LEU A 142 -17.42 8.34 -3.55
N SER A 143 -16.55 9.33 -3.81
CA SER A 143 -15.79 9.98 -2.76
C SER A 143 -16.69 10.88 -1.91
N PHE A 144 -16.51 10.80 -0.59
CA PHE A 144 -17.12 11.76 0.34
C PHE A 144 -16.57 13.18 0.12
N ASP A 145 -15.28 13.31 -0.19
CA ASP A 145 -14.66 14.59 -0.51
C ASP A 145 -14.77 14.86 -2.01
N THR A 146 -15.65 15.80 -2.36
CA THR A 146 -15.90 16.21 -3.74
C THR A 146 -14.81 17.08 -4.36
N SER A 147 -13.81 17.50 -3.57
CA SER A 147 -12.65 18.28 -4.05
C SER A 147 -11.61 17.43 -4.79
N PHE A 148 -11.68 16.10 -4.71
CA PHE A 148 -10.78 15.20 -5.42
C PHE A 148 -10.92 15.36 -6.95
N LYS A 149 -9.77 15.66 -7.59
CA LYS A 149 -9.70 15.83 -9.06
C LYS A 149 -9.63 14.50 -9.82
N GLY A 150 -9.42 13.38 -9.11
CA GLY A 150 -9.09 12.09 -9.71
C GLY A 150 -7.61 12.00 -10.11
N ASP A 151 -7.11 10.77 -10.21
CA ASP A 151 -5.73 10.47 -10.56
C ASP A 151 -5.64 9.89 -11.97
N PHE A 152 -6.67 9.16 -12.41
CA PHE A 152 -6.69 8.37 -13.64
C PHE A 152 -8.08 8.34 -14.29
N ASN A 153 -8.10 7.97 -15.58
CA ASN A 153 -9.27 7.46 -16.26
C ASN A 153 -9.17 5.95 -16.46
N LEU A 154 -10.31 5.29 -16.64
CA LEU A 154 -10.41 3.85 -16.85
C LEU A 154 -11.35 3.58 -18.04
N LYS A 155 -10.82 2.86 -19.04
CA LYS A 155 -11.59 2.37 -20.18
C LYS A 155 -11.13 0.95 -20.49
N ASP A 156 -12.06 0.00 -20.56
CA ASP A 156 -11.80 -1.41 -20.90
C ASP A 156 -10.68 -2.03 -20.03
N ASN A 157 -10.68 -1.72 -18.72
CA ASN A 157 -9.63 -2.08 -17.77
C ASN A 157 -8.23 -1.52 -18.09
N ILE A 158 -8.14 -0.54 -18.97
CA ILE A 158 -6.88 0.17 -19.28
C ILE A 158 -6.91 1.53 -18.59
N VAL A 159 -5.86 1.79 -17.82
CA VAL A 159 -5.67 3.04 -17.09
C VAL A 159 -4.97 4.06 -17.98
N SER A 160 -5.52 5.28 -18.05
CA SER A 160 -4.89 6.45 -18.67
C SER A 160 -4.84 7.62 -17.69
N LYS A 161 -3.99 8.60 -18.00
CA LYS A 161 -3.90 9.84 -17.24
C LYS A 161 -4.06 11.01 -18.21
N ASP A 162 -5.09 11.82 -17.93
CA ASP A 162 -5.45 12.98 -18.76
C ASP A 162 -5.51 14.25 -17.90
N ILE A 163 -5.95 15.38 -18.50
CA ILE A 163 -6.15 16.66 -17.79
C ILE A 163 -7.29 16.51 -16.78
N GLU A 164 -8.38 15.85 -17.16
CA GLU A 164 -9.50 15.52 -16.27
C GLU A 164 -9.57 14.01 -16.05
N ASN A 165 -9.54 13.60 -14.78
CA ASN A 165 -9.58 12.21 -14.39
C ASN A 165 -10.83 11.92 -13.55
N ASN A 166 -11.37 10.70 -13.69
CA ASN A 166 -12.62 10.30 -13.06
C ASN A 166 -12.47 9.25 -11.97
N PHE A 167 -11.25 8.72 -11.81
CA PHE A 167 -10.97 7.69 -10.81
C PHE A 167 -9.84 8.12 -9.89
N ILE A 168 -9.98 7.76 -8.62
CA ILE A 168 -9.01 7.98 -7.55
C ILE A 168 -8.27 6.67 -7.31
N PHE A 169 -6.95 6.72 -7.18
CA PHE A 169 -6.14 5.58 -6.77
C PHE A 169 -6.29 5.32 -5.27
N THR A 170 -6.74 4.13 -4.92
CA THR A 170 -7.01 3.76 -3.52
C THR A 170 -5.76 3.54 -2.68
N GLY A 171 -4.58 3.46 -3.30
CA GLY A 171 -3.35 3.07 -2.63
C GLY A 171 -3.06 1.55 -2.63
N LEU A 172 -3.88 0.75 -3.31
CA LEU A 172 -3.62 -0.69 -3.50
C LEU A 172 -3.28 -0.99 -4.95
N GLN A 173 -2.15 -1.64 -5.16
CA GLN A 173 -1.72 -2.12 -6.46
C GLN A 173 -1.11 -3.51 -6.37
N LEU A 174 -1.11 -4.22 -7.49
CA LEU A 174 -0.45 -5.51 -7.68
C LEU A 174 0.57 -5.38 -8.81
N ILE A 175 1.81 -5.65 -8.50
CA ILE A 175 2.96 -5.52 -9.41
C ILE A 175 3.90 -6.70 -9.28
N ASP A 176 4.84 -6.82 -10.19
CA ASP A 176 6.04 -7.64 -10.05
C ASP A 176 7.32 -6.79 -10.09
N ARG A 177 8.47 -7.40 -9.83
CA ARG A 177 9.74 -6.68 -9.81
C ARG A 177 10.19 -6.16 -11.18
N ASN A 178 9.67 -6.71 -12.28
CA ASN A 178 10.04 -6.22 -13.62
C ASN A 178 9.60 -4.77 -13.82
N CYS A 179 8.48 -4.38 -13.20
CA CYS A 179 7.98 -3.00 -13.23
C CYS A 179 8.95 -1.99 -12.58
N LEU A 180 9.81 -2.47 -11.69
CA LEU A 180 10.75 -1.63 -10.93
C LEU A 180 12.08 -1.42 -11.65
N ASN A 181 12.33 -2.13 -12.75
CA ASN A 181 13.60 -2.03 -13.51
C ASN A 181 13.78 -0.66 -14.18
N MET A 182 12.69 0.04 -14.47
CA MET A 182 12.71 1.38 -15.08
C MET A 182 12.87 2.51 -14.04
N ILE A 183 12.86 2.19 -12.74
CA ILE A 183 13.10 3.18 -11.68
C ILE A 183 14.61 3.38 -11.57
N ASN A 184 15.10 4.47 -12.13
CA ASN A 184 16.47 4.94 -11.92
C ASN A 184 16.54 5.61 -10.54
N LYS A 185 17.57 5.29 -9.77
CA LYS A 185 17.90 6.05 -8.56
C LYS A 185 18.54 7.36 -8.93
#